data_833d838dca65bbccd3a358c255d07f46
#
_entry.id   833d838dca65bbccd3a358c255d07f46
#
_cell.length_a   1.000
_cell.length_b   1.000
_cell.length_c   1.000
_cell.angle_alpha   90.00
_cell.angle_beta   90.00
_cell.angle_gamma   90.00
#
_symmetry.space_group_name_H-M   'P 1'
#
loop_
_entity.id
_entity.type
_entity.pdbx_description
1 polymer ?
#
loop_
_entity_poly.entity_id
_entity_poly.type
_entity_poly.pdbx_seq_one_letter_code
_entity_poly.pdbx_strand_id
1 'polypeptide(L)'
;MANILILDTETISAEAKRFCYNVGWVVYNTDTQECLEEKDRVIEQIWHNAELFATAYYAEKKNLYISAMRGKRATLDKWGYVMRELARDIREHHVQAVFAYNSPFDDSVIEFNCDWFHTINPLENVPVKDIRGMVSAYITNTKEYINFCEEHQLLTEAGHYSTTAESVARFMLNDPTFEEEHTALADAQLETDIIQECINRGAGVMECYKVTASIPRRIPKPLRLVVDGETVYEGEFIKKWSKEGYYRFTTPDGIEE
;
A
#
# COMPACT_ATOMS: atom_id res chain seq x y z
N MET A 1 18.56 -16.43 -2.92
CA MET A 1 17.16 -16.87 -3.16
C MET A 1 16.34 -16.41 -1.99
N ALA A 2 15.35 -15.57 -2.24
CA ALA A 2 14.46 -15.10 -1.18
C ALA A 2 13.02 -15.50 -1.51
N ASN A 3 12.41 -16.32 -0.65
CA ASN A 3 10.97 -16.46 -0.62
C ASN A 3 10.42 -15.39 0.32
N ILE A 4 9.48 -14.64 -0.15
CA ILE A 4 8.75 -13.62 0.60
C ILE A 4 7.27 -13.98 0.63
N LEU A 5 6.55 -13.41 1.58
CA LEU A 5 5.10 -13.53 1.64
C LEU A 5 4.50 -12.12 1.56
N ILE A 6 3.56 -11.93 0.68
CA ILE A 6 2.80 -10.70 0.55
C ILE A 6 1.43 -10.95 1.17
N LEU A 7 1.01 -10.08 2.07
CA LEU A 7 -0.21 -10.25 2.87
C LEU A 7 -1.03 -8.98 2.86
N ASP A 8 -2.33 -9.14 2.64
CA ASP A 8 -3.32 -8.09 2.80
C ASP A 8 -4.47 -8.53 3.68
N THR A 9 -5.12 -7.56 4.34
CA THR A 9 -6.25 -7.80 5.25
C THR A 9 -7.40 -6.85 5.00
N GLU A 10 -8.59 -7.41 4.83
CA GLU A 10 -9.83 -6.65 4.79
C GLU A 10 -10.52 -6.60 6.14
N THR A 11 -10.93 -5.41 6.56
CA THR A 11 -11.40 -5.17 7.92
C THR A 11 -12.76 -4.51 7.99
N ILE A 12 -13.41 -4.70 9.13
CA ILE A 12 -14.51 -3.89 9.60
C ILE A 12 -14.07 -3.05 10.78
N SER A 13 -14.64 -1.88 10.94
CA SER A 13 -14.37 -0.99 12.07
C SER A 13 -15.58 -0.89 12.96
N ALA A 14 -15.54 -1.55 14.13
CA ALA A 14 -16.56 -1.45 15.14
C ALA A 14 -15.96 -0.94 16.45
N GLU A 15 -16.44 0.20 16.97
CA GLU A 15 -15.99 0.79 18.23
C GLU A 15 -14.45 0.98 18.30
N ALA A 16 -13.83 1.47 17.22
CA ALA A 16 -12.38 1.63 17.06
C ALA A 16 -11.59 0.29 17.05
N LYS A 17 -12.26 -0.86 16.94
CA LYS A 17 -11.63 -2.18 16.80
C LYS A 17 -11.62 -2.58 15.32
N ARG A 18 -10.53 -3.19 14.87
CA ARG A 18 -10.36 -3.64 13.48
C ARG A 18 -10.47 -5.15 13.39
N PHE A 19 -11.69 -5.64 13.25
CA PHE A 19 -11.92 -7.06 13.02
C PHE A 19 -11.65 -7.42 11.57
N CYS A 20 -10.77 -8.38 11.37
CA CYS A 20 -10.45 -8.89 10.04
C CYS A 20 -11.52 -9.87 9.57
N TYR A 21 -12.09 -9.64 8.39
CA TYR A 21 -13.05 -10.57 7.78
C TYR A 21 -12.50 -11.32 6.58
N ASN A 22 -11.38 -10.87 6.01
CA ASN A 22 -10.70 -11.56 4.91
C ASN A 22 -9.19 -11.37 5.05
N VAL A 23 -8.43 -12.43 4.86
CA VAL A 23 -6.97 -12.44 4.81
C VAL A 23 -6.55 -13.09 3.50
N GLY A 24 -5.75 -12.41 2.72
CA GLY A 24 -5.14 -12.94 1.51
C GLY A 24 -3.63 -12.95 1.62
N TRP A 25 -2.98 -13.98 1.05
CA TRP A 25 -1.52 -13.96 0.94
C TRP A 25 -1.02 -14.72 -0.27
N VAL A 26 0.13 -14.29 -0.74
CA VAL A 26 0.91 -14.89 -1.81
C VAL A 26 2.30 -15.21 -1.27
N VAL A 27 2.75 -16.45 -1.44
CA VAL A 27 4.15 -16.81 -1.22
C VAL A 27 4.86 -16.75 -2.57
N TYR A 28 5.89 -15.92 -2.65
CA TYR A 28 6.56 -15.57 -3.89
C TYR A 28 8.06 -15.79 -3.82
N ASN A 29 8.63 -16.42 -4.85
CA ASN A 29 10.08 -16.54 -5.00
C ASN A 29 10.60 -15.42 -5.91
N THR A 30 11.43 -14.53 -5.35
CA THR A 30 11.90 -13.32 -6.05
C THR A 30 12.95 -13.61 -7.13
N ASP A 31 13.60 -14.75 -7.11
CA ASP A 31 14.64 -15.10 -8.09
C ASP A 31 14.05 -15.84 -9.31
N THR A 32 13.12 -16.77 -9.07
CA THR A 32 12.43 -17.50 -10.16
C THR A 32 11.21 -16.75 -10.67
N GLN A 33 10.74 -15.72 -9.93
CA GLN A 33 9.53 -14.96 -10.22
C GLN A 33 8.28 -15.87 -10.26
N GLU A 34 8.23 -16.85 -9.36
CA GLU A 34 7.14 -17.81 -9.30
C GLU A 34 6.30 -17.60 -8.04
N CYS A 35 4.99 -17.63 -8.20
CA CYS A 35 4.06 -17.80 -7.10
C CYS A 35 4.13 -19.26 -6.64
N LEU A 36 4.48 -19.47 -5.37
CA LEU A 36 4.60 -20.80 -4.77
C LEU A 36 3.31 -21.24 -4.09
N GLU A 37 2.55 -20.31 -3.55
CA GLU A 37 1.30 -20.54 -2.84
C GLU A 37 0.44 -19.27 -2.86
N GLU A 38 -0.88 -19.43 -2.96
CA GLU A 38 -1.88 -18.35 -2.84
C GLU A 38 -3.03 -18.81 -1.96
N LYS A 39 -3.48 -17.95 -1.08
CA LYS A 39 -4.60 -18.23 -0.18
C LYS A 39 -5.53 -17.05 -0.05
N ASP A 40 -6.83 -17.33 -0.09
CA ASP A 40 -7.90 -16.40 0.23
C ASP A 40 -8.77 -17.00 1.34
N ARG A 41 -8.81 -16.34 2.49
CA ARG A 41 -9.46 -16.83 3.71
C ARG A 41 -10.47 -15.84 4.25
N VAL A 42 -11.74 -16.20 4.16
CA VAL A 42 -12.85 -15.46 4.78
C VAL A 42 -13.00 -15.94 6.23
N ILE A 43 -13.11 -15.01 7.17
CA ILE A 43 -13.14 -15.32 8.61
C ILE A 43 -14.56 -15.60 9.07
N GLU A 44 -14.84 -16.84 9.43
CA GLU A 44 -16.17 -17.37 9.79
C GLU A 44 -16.83 -16.54 10.91
N GLN A 45 -16.07 -16.21 11.96
CA GLN A 45 -16.60 -15.50 13.15
C GLN A 45 -17.12 -14.10 12.81
N ILE A 46 -16.53 -13.44 11.82
CA ILE A 46 -16.93 -12.10 11.38
C ILE A 46 -17.99 -12.19 10.28
N TRP A 47 -17.80 -13.10 9.34
CA TRP A 47 -18.69 -13.29 8.20
C TRP A 47 -20.13 -13.60 8.60
N HIS A 48 -20.33 -14.42 9.63
CA HIS A 48 -21.66 -14.80 10.11
C HIS A 48 -22.33 -13.73 10.99
N ASN A 49 -21.61 -12.73 11.45
CA ASN A 49 -22.17 -11.60 12.17
C ASN A 49 -22.62 -10.51 11.18
N ALA A 50 -23.91 -10.58 10.77
CA ALA A 50 -24.42 -9.69 9.74
C ALA A 50 -24.40 -8.21 10.15
N GLU A 51 -24.62 -7.89 11.43
CA GLU A 51 -24.60 -6.52 11.94
C GLU A 51 -23.15 -5.96 11.88
N LEU A 52 -22.21 -6.77 12.32
CA LEU A 52 -20.80 -6.40 12.30
C LEU A 52 -20.27 -6.27 10.86
N PHE A 53 -20.59 -7.25 9.99
CA PHE A 53 -20.18 -7.21 8.59
C PHE A 53 -20.76 -6.01 7.82
N ALA A 54 -21.95 -5.54 8.16
CA ALA A 54 -22.55 -4.35 7.54
C ALA A 54 -21.75 -3.06 7.80
N THR A 55 -20.80 -3.06 8.74
CA THR A 55 -19.88 -1.93 9.00
C THR A 55 -18.59 -2.01 8.19
N ALA A 56 -18.38 -3.04 7.37
CA ALA A 56 -17.24 -3.13 6.48
C ALA A 56 -17.29 -2.03 5.42
N TYR A 57 -16.14 -1.43 5.13
CA TYR A 57 -16.03 -0.39 4.10
C TYR A 57 -16.50 -0.90 2.72
N TYR A 58 -16.19 -2.16 2.42
CA TYR A 58 -16.57 -2.84 1.17
C TYR A 58 -17.70 -3.89 1.38
N ALA A 59 -18.68 -3.59 2.25
CA ALA A 59 -19.80 -4.51 2.53
C ALA A 59 -20.59 -4.92 1.27
N GLU A 60 -20.67 -4.04 0.26
CA GLU A 60 -21.34 -4.30 -1.02
C GLU A 60 -20.63 -5.39 -1.84
N LYS A 61 -19.34 -5.63 -1.60
CA LYS A 61 -18.56 -6.68 -2.28
C LYS A 61 -18.82 -8.09 -1.74
N LYS A 62 -19.73 -8.25 -0.78
CA LYS A 62 -20.09 -9.56 -0.19
C LYS A 62 -20.36 -10.63 -1.25
N ASN A 63 -20.97 -10.27 -2.38
CA ASN A 63 -21.26 -11.20 -3.47
C ASN A 63 -20.01 -11.74 -4.17
N LEU A 64 -18.90 -10.98 -4.21
CA LEU A 64 -17.62 -11.45 -4.75
C LEU A 64 -17.08 -12.60 -3.90
N TYR A 65 -17.08 -12.44 -2.57
CA TYR A 65 -16.66 -13.50 -1.63
C TYR A 65 -17.54 -14.76 -1.75
N ILE A 66 -18.87 -14.60 -1.85
CA ILE A 66 -19.79 -15.74 -2.05
C ILE A 66 -19.45 -16.46 -3.36
N SER A 67 -19.16 -15.73 -4.43
CA SER A 67 -18.76 -16.29 -5.71
C SER A 67 -17.41 -17.00 -5.63
N ALA A 68 -16.42 -16.39 -4.96
CA ALA A 68 -15.09 -16.96 -4.75
C ALA A 68 -15.17 -18.27 -3.95
N MET A 69 -15.94 -18.30 -2.86
CA MET A 69 -16.16 -19.52 -2.06
C MET A 69 -16.88 -20.62 -2.84
N ARG A 70 -17.90 -20.29 -3.64
CA ARG A 70 -18.59 -21.27 -4.52
C ARG A 70 -17.65 -21.82 -5.59
N GLY A 71 -16.76 -20.98 -6.10
CA GLY A 71 -15.72 -21.35 -7.07
C GLY A 71 -14.49 -22.03 -6.44
N LYS A 72 -14.47 -22.23 -5.13
CA LYS A 72 -13.34 -22.78 -4.35
C LYS A 72 -12.03 -21.98 -4.49
N ARG A 73 -12.13 -20.70 -4.82
CA ARG A 73 -11.00 -19.75 -4.84
C ARG A 73 -10.74 -19.17 -3.45
N ALA A 74 -11.79 -19.05 -2.63
CA ALA A 74 -11.70 -18.66 -1.22
C ALA A 74 -12.33 -19.76 -0.34
N THR A 75 -11.94 -19.80 0.91
CA THR A 75 -12.55 -20.68 1.92
C THR A 75 -13.04 -19.87 3.13
N LEU A 76 -14.06 -20.40 3.81
CA LEU A 76 -14.62 -19.83 5.04
C LEU A 76 -14.05 -20.62 6.21
N ASP A 77 -13.19 -19.99 7.00
CA ASP A 77 -12.44 -20.65 8.05
C ASP A 77 -12.41 -19.85 9.36
N LYS A 78 -12.16 -20.54 10.47
CA LYS A 78 -11.97 -19.90 11.77
C LYS A 78 -10.60 -19.23 11.85
N TRP A 79 -10.53 -18.05 12.47
CA TRP A 79 -9.29 -17.29 12.63
C TRP A 79 -8.09 -18.14 13.05
N GLY A 80 -8.23 -18.94 14.12
CA GLY A 80 -7.14 -19.77 14.60
C GLY A 80 -6.70 -20.89 13.64
N TYR A 81 -7.55 -21.32 12.69
CA TYR A 81 -7.13 -22.20 11.61
C TYR A 81 -6.30 -21.44 10.58
N VAL A 82 -6.78 -20.26 10.17
CA VAL A 82 -6.10 -19.39 9.20
C VAL A 82 -4.69 -19.02 9.70
N MET A 83 -4.56 -18.61 10.96
CA MET A 83 -3.26 -18.25 11.53
C MET A 83 -2.28 -19.43 11.61
N ARG A 84 -2.76 -20.65 11.87
CA ARG A 84 -1.91 -21.85 11.81
C ARG A 84 -1.49 -22.20 10.39
N GLU A 85 -2.37 -21.98 9.42
CA GLU A 85 -2.07 -22.20 8.01
C GLU A 85 -1.01 -21.18 7.53
N LEU A 86 -1.18 -19.91 7.83
CA LEU A 86 -0.20 -18.86 7.54
C LEU A 86 1.17 -19.17 8.18
N ALA A 87 1.18 -19.57 9.47
CA ALA A 87 2.42 -19.98 10.13
C ALA A 87 3.07 -21.23 9.50
N ARG A 88 2.27 -22.15 8.99
CA ARG A 88 2.75 -23.31 8.25
C ARG A 88 3.41 -22.88 6.94
N ASP A 89 2.74 -22.05 6.15
CA ASP A 89 3.24 -21.62 4.84
C ASP A 89 4.53 -20.79 4.99
N ILE A 90 4.61 -19.91 6.01
CA ILE A 90 5.85 -19.19 6.37
C ILE A 90 7.00 -20.17 6.62
N ARG A 91 6.77 -21.22 7.40
CA ARG A 91 7.80 -22.20 7.75
C ARG A 91 8.17 -23.12 6.59
N GLU A 92 7.18 -23.68 5.88
CA GLU A 92 7.39 -24.70 4.82
C GLU A 92 8.06 -24.08 3.59
N HIS A 93 7.73 -22.83 3.26
CA HIS A 93 8.37 -22.11 2.17
C HIS A 93 9.62 -21.32 2.60
N HIS A 94 10.05 -21.43 3.86
CA HIS A 94 11.22 -20.69 4.38
C HIS A 94 11.14 -19.19 4.10
N VAL A 95 9.98 -18.58 4.35
CA VAL A 95 9.73 -17.16 4.12
C VAL A 95 10.69 -16.31 4.94
N GLN A 96 11.38 -15.39 4.28
CA GLN A 96 12.42 -14.56 4.91
C GLN A 96 11.85 -13.22 5.44
N ALA A 97 10.78 -12.73 4.83
CA ALA A 97 10.06 -11.54 5.27
C ALA A 97 8.62 -11.56 4.78
N VAL A 98 7.74 -10.91 5.52
CA VAL A 98 6.36 -10.61 5.11
C VAL A 98 6.29 -9.17 4.66
N PHE A 99 5.56 -8.92 3.58
CA PHE A 99 5.36 -7.61 2.98
C PHE A 99 3.87 -7.27 2.94
N ALA A 100 3.54 -5.99 3.10
CA ALA A 100 2.21 -5.44 2.87
C ALA A 100 2.31 -3.97 2.44
N TYR A 101 1.34 -3.47 1.72
CA TYR A 101 1.26 -2.07 1.39
C TYR A 101 0.68 -1.28 2.56
N ASN A 102 1.50 -0.47 3.22
CA ASN A 102 1.21 0.10 4.54
C ASN A 102 1.23 -0.96 5.67
N SER A 103 2.26 -1.78 5.70
CA SER A 103 2.39 -2.92 6.60
C SER A 103 2.09 -2.66 8.10
N PRO A 104 2.28 -1.46 8.69
CA PRO A 104 1.85 -1.20 10.06
C PRO A 104 0.35 -1.38 10.28
N PHE A 105 -0.46 -1.23 9.23
CA PHE A 105 -1.90 -1.49 9.31
C PHE A 105 -2.17 -2.98 9.46
N ASP A 106 -1.70 -3.80 8.52
CA ASP A 106 -1.95 -5.24 8.49
C ASP A 106 -1.34 -5.95 9.68
N ASP A 107 -0.12 -5.59 10.05
CA ASP A 107 0.54 -6.10 11.25
C ASP A 107 -0.30 -5.86 12.51
N SER A 108 -0.81 -4.63 12.69
CA SER A 108 -1.69 -4.28 13.81
C SER A 108 -3.04 -5.02 13.77
N VAL A 109 -3.57 -5.29 12.58
CA VAL A 109 -4.80 -6.07 12.39
C VAL A 109 -4.59 -7.54 12.81
N ILE A 110 -3.51 -8.15 12.35
CA ILE A 110 -3.16 -9.53 12.72
C ILE A 110 -2.93 -9.64 14.23
N GLU A 111 -2.12 -8.74 14.82
CA GLU A 111 -1.86 -8.71 16.25
C GLU A 111 -3.15 -8.61 17.06
N PHE A 112 -3.99 -7.60 16.77
CA PHE A 112 -5.27 -7.38 17.45
C PHE A 112 -6.19 -8.61 17.38
N ASN A 113 -6.35 -9.23 16.19
CA ASN A 113 -7.23 -10.38 16.04
C ASN A 113 -6.65 -11.64 16.68
N CYS A 114 -5.33 -11.82 16.70
CA CYS A 114 -4.67 -12.92 17.43
C CYS A 114 -4.93 -12.81 18.93
N ASP A 115 -4.79 -11.61 19.49
CA ASP A 115 -5.09 -11.35 20.91
C ASP A 115 -6.55 -11.58 21.22
N TRP A 116 -7.46 -11.05 20.37
CA TRP A 116 -8.90 -11.17 20.57
C TRP A 116 -9.42 -12.62 20.54
N PHE A 117 -8.91 -13.41 19.61
CA PHE A 117 -9.29 -14.82 19.45
C PHE A 117 -8.38 -15.79 20.21
N HIS A 118 -7.43 -15.30 21.01
CA HIS A 118 -6.47 -16.08 21.80
C HIS A 118 -5.72 -17.11 20.94
N THR A 119 -5.13 -16.66 19.86
CA THR A 119 -4.37 -17.50 18.93
C THR A 119 -2.91 -17.05 18.83
N ILE A 120 -2.07 -17.88 18.20
CA ILE A 120 -0.68 -17.47 17.89
C ILE A 120 -0.69 -16.34 16.87
N ASN A 121 0.27 -15.42 17.00
CA ASN A 121 0.60 -14.47 15.94
C ASN A 121 1.70 -15.07 15.04
N PRO A 122 1.42 -15.42 13.78
CA PRO A 122 2.41 -16.02 12.88
C PRO A 122 3.51 -15.05 12.44
N LEU A 123 3.30 -13.73 12.62
CA LEU A 123 4.24 -12.69 12.21
C LEU A 123 5.25 -12.32 13.30
N GLU A 124 5.06 -12.77 14.56
CA GLU A 124 5.87 -12.36 15.71
C GLU A 124 7.40 -12.54 15.52
N ASN A 125 7.81 -13.57 14.76
CA ASN A 125 9.22 -13.90 14.57
C ASN A 125 9.69 -13.78 13.11
N VAL A 126 8.93 -13.06 12.27
CA VAL A 126 9.28 -12.83 10.87
C VAL A 126 9.35 -11.32 10.63
N PRO A 127 10.38 -10.81 9.95
CA PRO A 127 10.44 -9.39 9.60
C PRO A 127 9.23 -8.97 8.76
N VAL A 128 8.49 -7.95 9.20
CA VAL A 128 7.42 -7.33 8.42
C VAL A 128 7.96 -6.06 7.77
N LYS A 129 7.74 -5.89 6.47
CA LYS A 129 8.28 -4.79 5.65
C LYS A 129 7.18 -4.07 4.90
N ASP A 130 7.30 -2.75 4.81
CA ASP A 130 6.37 -1.88 4.09
C ASP A 130 6.79 -1.74 2.62
N ILE A 131 5.95 -2.22 1.69
CA ILE A 131 6.14 -2.11 0.24
C ILE A 131 6.31 -0.65 -0.19
N ARG A 132 5.62 0.29 0.48
CA ARG A 132 5.71 1.73 0.17
C ARG A 132 7.13 2.28 0.22
N GLY A 133 8.00 1.67 1.02
CA GLY A 133 9.41 2.06 1.03
C GLY A 133 10.10 1.81 -0.30
N MET A 134 9.95 0.60 -0.86
CA MET A 134 10.48 0.25 -2.17
C MET A 134 9.84 1.10 -3.27
N VAL A 135 8.51 1.23 -3.24
CA VAL A 135 7.74 2.05 -4.17
C VAL A 135 8.20 3.52 -4.14
N SER A 136 8.46 4.07 -2.95
CA SER A 136 9.00 5.43 -2.82
C SER A 136 10.36 5.59 -3.48
N ALA A 137 11.24 4.61 -3.32
CA ALA A 137 12.61 4.67 -3.84
C ALA A 137 12.67 4.47 -5.36
N TYR A 138 11.82 3.61 -5.93
CA TYR A 138 11.98 3.16 -7.32
C TYR A 138 10.85 3.57 -8.26
N ILE A 139 9.69 4.01 -7.75
CA ILE A 139 8.53 4.38 -8.57
C ILE A 139 8.07 5.81 -8.27
N THR A 140 7.49 6.06 -7.10
CA THR A 140 6.68 7.27 -6.88
C THR A 140 7.49 8.57 -6.82
N ASN A 141 8.78 8.54 -6.46
CA ASN A 141 9.66 9.71 -6.50
C ASN A 141 10.31 9.95 -7.88
N THR A 142 9.94 9.19 -8.90
CA THR A 142 10.46 9.37 -10.26
C THR A 142 9.70 10.49 -10.99
N LYS A 143 10.36 11.12 -11.97
CA LYS A 143 9.72 12.15 -12.81
C LYS A 143 8.58 11.55 -13.65
N GLU A 144 8.75 10.33 -14.11
CA GLU A 144 7.78 9.59 -14.91
C GLU A 144 6.47 9.42 -14.15
N TYR A 145 6.55 8.97 -12.89
CA TYR A 145 5.38 8.82 -12.04
C TYR A 145 4.68 10.15 -11.73
N ILE A 146 5.47 11.18 -11.41
CA ILE A 146 4.95 12.52 -11.12
C ILE A 146 4.23 13.09 -12.35
N ASN A 147 4.80 12.94 -13.55
CA ASN A 147 4.19 13.39 -14.78
C ASN A 147 2.88 12.65 -15.06
N PHE A 148 2.86 11.32 -14.86
CA PHE A 148 1.65 10.51 -14.99
C PHE A 148 0.55 10.96 -14.03
N CYS A 149 0.89 11.19 -12.75
CA CYS A 149 -0.07 11.70 -11.77
C CYS A 149 -0.60 13.10 -12.14
N GLU A 150 0.23 13.98 -12.67
CA GLU A 150 -0.20 15.32 -13.10
C GLU A 150 -1.13 15.25 -14.30
N GLU A 151 -0.78 14.43 -15.32
CA GLU A 151 -1.58 14.25 -16.52
C GLU A 151 -2.98 13.69 -16.23
N HIS A 152 -3.03 12.70 -15.32
CA HIS A 152 -4.27 11.99 -14.99
C HIS A 152 -4.94 12.48 -13.70
N GLN A 153 -4.45 13.58 -13.11
CA GLN A 153 -5.00 14.19 -11.89
C GLN A 153 -5.10 13.20 -10.70
N LEU A 154 -4.14 12.29 -10.56
CA LEU A 154 -4.07 11.34 -9.46
C LEU A 154 -3.58 12.02 -8.18
N LEU A 155 -4.48 12.73 -7.53
CA LEU A 155 -4.19 13.59 -6.38
C LEU A 155 -4.98 13.13 -5.15
N THR A 156 -4.36 13.29 -3.98
CA THR A 156 -5.06 13.16 -2.70
C THR A 156 -5.98 14.37 -2.48
N GLU A 157 -6.88 14.29 -1.49
CA GLU A 157 -7.73 15.42 -1.08
C GLU A 157 -6.91 16.67 -0.70
N ALA A 158 -5.70 16.48 -0.17
CA ALA A 158 -4.77 17.56 0.16
C ALA A 158 -4.05 18.16 -1.08
N GLY A 159 -4.32 17.64 -2.28
CA GLY A 159 -3.69 18.08 -3.54
C GLY A 159 -2.24 17.59 -3.71
N HIS A 160 -1.82 16.58 -2.97
CA HIS A 160 -0.54 15.89 -3.16
C HIS A 160 -0.69 14.79 -4.21
N TYR A 161 0.41 14.39 -4.86
CA TYR A 161 0.36 13.21 -5.72
C TYR A 161 0.05 11.95 -4.90
N SER A 162 -0.89 11.16 -5.38
CA SER A 162 -1.27 9.90 -4.74
C SER A 162 -0.10 8.91 -4.78
N THR A 163 0.02 8.08 -3.73
CA THR A 163 1.02 7.01 -3.63
C THR A 163 0.36 5.72 -3.13
N THR A 164 -0.94 5.54 -3.37
CA THR A 164 -1.68 4.31 -3.06
C THR A 164 -1.24 3.18 -4.00
N ALA A 165 -1.49 1.93 -3.62
CA ALA A 165 -1.22 0.76 -4.47
C ALA A 165 -1.95 0.90 -5.81
N GLU A 166 -3.24 1.29 -5.79
CA GLU A 166 -4.02 1.54 -7.00
C GLU A 166 -3.38 2.60 -7.92
N SER A 167 -2.90 3.73 -7.37
CA SER A 167 -2.25 4.76 -8.18
C SER A 167 -0.95 4.29 -8.81
N VAL A 168 -0.21 3.43 -8.09
CA VAL A 168 1.02 2.80 -8.59
C VAL A 168 0.68 1.79 -9.69
N ALA A 169 -0.36 0.98 -9.49
CA ALA A 169 -0.83 0.04 -10.51
C ALA A 169 -1.29 0.74 -11.79
N ARG A 170 -2.06 1.83 -11.68
CA ARG A 170 -2.44 2.67 -12.82
C ARG A 170 -1.24 3.13 -13.64
N PHE A 171 -0.20 3.56 -12.97
CA PHE A 171 1.06 3.95 -13.61
C PHE A 171 1.75 2.76 -14.29
N MET A 172 1.90 1.63 -13.59
CA MET A 172 2.59 0.44 -14.11
C MET A 172 1.87 -0.13 -15.34
N LEU A 173 0.53 -0.16 -15.31
CA LEU A 173 -0.30 -0.66 -16.40
C LEU A 173 -0.49 0.38 -17.53
N ASN A 174 -0.07 1.62 -17.29
CA ASN A 174 -0.40 2.76 -18.14
C ASN A 174 -1.92 2.87 -18.40
N ASP A 175 -2.71 2.57 -17.38
CA ASP A 175 -4.17 2.62 -17.39
C ASP A 175 -4.67 3.48 -16.21
N PRO A 176 -5.01 4.77 -16.45
CA PRO A 176 -5.49 5.65 -15.41
C PRO A 176 -6.89 5.29 -14.87
N THR A 177 -7.58 4.36 -15.54
CA THR A 177 -8.94 3.91 -15.17
C THR A 177 -8.95 2.61 -14.40
N PHE A 178 -7.80 1.99 -14.19
CA PHE A 178 -7.70 0.77 -13.39
C PHE A 178 -8.28 0.98 -11.98
N GLU A 179 -9.05 0.02 -11.51
CA GLU A 179 -9.64 -0.03 -10.17
C GLU A 179 -9.24 -1.33 -9.47
N GLU A 180 -8.80 -1.25 -8.23
CA GLU A 180 -8.54 -2.41 -7.39
C GLU A 180 -9.82 -3.20 -7.10
N GLU A 181 -9.69 -4.52 -7.02
CA GLU A 181 -10.82 -5.39 -6.66
C GLU A 181 -11.21 -5.23 -5.18
N HIS A 182 -10.27 -4.85 -4.33
CA HIS A 182 -10.39 -4.75 -2.87
C HIS A 182 -10.91 -6.05 -2.25
N THR A 183 -10.21 -7.13 -2.54
CA THR A 183 -10.28 -8.41 -1.83
C THR A 183 -8.86 -8.76 -1.43
N ALA A 184 -8.67 -9.29 -0.22
CA ALA A 184 -7.32 -9.44 0.33
C ALA A 184 -6.36 -10.24 -0.56
N LEU A 185 -6.83 -11.29 -1.26
CA LEU A 185 -5.95 -12.00 -2.19
C LEU A 185 -5.65 -11.18 -3.47
N ALA A 186 -6.64 -10.50 -4.05
CA ALA A 186 -6.40 -9.71 -5.25
C ALA A 186 -5.43 -8.55 -4.97
N ASP A 187 -5.56 -7.93 -3.79
CA ASP A 187 -4.66 -6.85 -3.38
C ASP A 187 -3.26 -7.39 -3.09
N ALA A 188 -3.11 -8.55 -2.42
CA ALA A 188 -1.81 -9.22 -2.26
C ALA A 188 -1.15 -9.63 -3.60
N GLN A 189 -1.93 -10.03 -4.60
CA GLN A 189 -1.44 -10.31 -5.96
C GLN A 189 -0.94 -9.03 -6.64
N LEU A 190 -1.71 -7.94 -6.59
CA LEU A 190 -1.33 -6.63 -7.11
C LEU A 190 -0.04 -6.12 -6.45
N GLU A 191 0.06 -6.25 -5.14
CA GLU A 191 1.25 -5.88 -4.38
C GLU A 191 2.47 -6.73 -4.74
N THR A 192 2.26 -8.01 -5.10
CA THR A 192 3.31 -8.88 -5.64
C THR A 192 3.85 -8.32 -6.95
N ASP A 193 2.97 -7.89 -7.87
CA ASP A 193 3.37 -7.28 -9.14
C ASP A 193 4.12 -5.96 -8.91
N ILE A 194 3.70 -5.16 -7.94
CA ILE A 194 4.38 -3.91 -7.55
C ILE A 194 5.80 -4.21 -7.02
N ILE A 195 5.96 -5.19 -6.15
CA ILE A 195 7.28 -5.62 -5.67
C ILE A 195 8.16 -6.07 -6.84
N GLN A 196 7.61 -6.87 -7.75
CA GLN A 196 8.34 -7.36 -8.91
C GLN A 196 8.82 -6.20 -9.81
N GLU A 197 7.98 -5.19 -10.01
CA GLU A 197 8.39 -4.00 -10.76
C GLU A 197 9.50 -3.22 -10.03
N CYS A 198 9.43 -3.11 -8.70
CA CYS A 198 10.52 -2.50 -7.93
C CYS A 198 11.84 -3.30 -8.09
N ILE A 199 11.77 -4.64 -8.07
CA ILE A 199 12.94 -5.51 -8.31
C ILE A 199 13.50 -5.28 -9.72
N ASN A 200 12.65 -5.23 -10.74
CA ASN A 200 13.04 -4.96 -12.13
C ASN A 200 13.75 -3.62 -12.28
N ARG A 201 13.39 -2.65 -11.43
CA ARG A 201 14.07 -1.32 -11.35
C ARG A 201 15.32 -1.32 -10.48
N GLY A 202 15.72 -2.47 -9.92
CA GLY A 202 16.96 -2.65 -9.17
C GLY A 202 16.80 -2.61 -7.65
N ALA A 203 15.59 -2.76 -7.11
CA ALA A 203 15.37 -2.83 -5.66
C ALA A 203 15.94 -4.12 -5.07
N GLY A 204 16.66 -4.01 -3.96
CA GLY A 204 17.05 -5.14 -3.13
C GLY A 204 15.92 -5.52 -2.17
N VAL A 205 15.31 -6.69 -2.34
CA VAL A 205 14.11 -7.11 -1.61
C VAL A 205 14.28 -7.05 -0.10
N MET A 206 15.44 -7.44 0.40
CA MET A 206 15.71 -7.47 1.85
C MET A 206 16.24 -6.14 2.40
N GLU A 207 16.43 -5.14 1.59
CA GLU A 207 16.85 -3.81 2.01
C GLU A 207 15.74 -3.05 2.73
N CYS A 208 16.11 -2.02 3.48
CA CYS A 208 15.17 -1.12 4.16
C CYS A 208 15.12 0.21 3.41
N TYR A 209 13.93 0.62 3.02
CA TYR A 209 13.69 1.85 2.30
C TYR A 209 12.86 2.82 3.13
N LYS A 210 13.08 4.12 2.91
CA LYS A 210 12.31 5.16 3.58
C LYS A 210 10.97 5.35 2.86
N VAL A 211 9.88 5.25 3.60
CA VAL A 211 8.53 5.53 3.11
C VAL A 211 8.34 7.03 2.89
N THR A 212 7.82 7.39 1.72
CA THR A 212 7.28 8.72 1.41
C THR A 212 5.76 8.60 1.30
N ALA A 213 5.04 8.94 2.35
CA ALA A 213 3.58 8.74 2.43
C ALA A 213 2.78 9.63 1.46
N SER A 214 3.34 10.76 1.04
CA SER A 214 2.75 11.63 0.01
C SER A 214 3.82 12.50 -0.62
N ILE A 215 3.63 12.89 -1.88
CA ILE A 215 4.54 13.74 -2.61
C ILE A 215 3.87 15.09 -2.82
N PRO A 216 4.32 16.17 -2.15
CA PRO A 216 3.73 17.48 -2.29
C PRO A 216 3.80 17.99 -3.72
N ARG A 217 2.67 18.39 -4.27
CA ARG A 217 2.61 19.06 -5.57
C ARG A 217 3.16 20.46 -5.44
N ARG A 218 4.15 20.79 -6.26
CA ARG A 218 4.76 22.11 -6.30
C ARG A 218 4.00 22.98 -7.29
N ILE A 219 2.96 23.68 -6.81
CA ILE A 219 2.18 24.60 -7.64
C ILE A 219 2.89 25.96 -7.63
N PRO A 220 3.35 26.48 -8.77
CA PRO A 220 3.86 27.83 -8.87
C PRO A 220 2.78 28.84 -8.45
N LYS A 221 3.17 29.87 -7.72
CA LYS A 221 2.29 30.96 -7.30
C LYS A 221 2.81 32.28 -7.88
N PRO A 222 1.90 33.18 -8.29
CA PRO A 222 2.33 34.50 -8.73
C PRO A 222 3.03 35.24 -7.57
N LEU A 223 4.17 35.82 -7.85
CA LEU A 223 4.94 36.64 -6.92
C LEU A 223 5.25 37.98 -7.59
N ARG A 224 4.97 39.05 -6.85
CA ARG A 224 5.43 40.37 -7.18
C ARG A 224 6.26 40.89 -6.00
N LEU A 225 7.56 41.14 -6.24
CA LEU A 225 8.45 41.74 -5.29
C LEU A 225 8.57 43.23 -5.57
N VAL A 226 8.32 44.04 -4.54
CA VAL A 226 8.42 45.51 -4.61
C VAL A 226 9.44 45.96 -3.58
N VAL A 227 10.45 46.69 -4.00
CA VAL A 227 11.49 47.31 -3.13
C VAL A 227 11.42 48.81 -3.38
N ASP A 228 11.31 49.60 -2.31
CA ASP A 228 11.21 51.08 -2.35
C ASP A 228 10.14 51.62 -3.35
N GLY A 229 9.05 50.88 -3.53
CA GLY A 229 7.96 51.25 -4.43
C GLY A 229 8.14 50.81 -5.89
N GLU A 230 9.28 50.27 -6.24
CA GLU A 230 9.55 49.72 -7.56
C GLU A 230 9.38 48.21 -7.61
N THR A 231 8.76 47.67 -8.67
CA THR A 231 8.65 46.24 -8.88
C THR A 231 9.98 45.71 -9.41
N VAL A 232 10.70 44.98 -8.56
CA VAL A 232 12.00 44.39 -8.89
C VAL A 232 11.88 42.98 -9.47
N TYR A 233 10.75 42.30 -9.22
CA TYR A 233 10.46 41.01 -9.77
C TYR A 233 8.93 40.82 -9.91
N GLU A 234 8.50 40.28 -11.04
CA GLU A 234 7.13 39.82 -11.25
C GLU A 234 7.17 38.52 -12.05
N GLY A 235 6.64 37.44 -11.47
CA GLY A 235 6.70 36.11 -12.08
C GLY A 235 6.08 35.04 -11.19
N GLU A 236 6.33 33.80 -11.51
CA GLU A 236 5.91 32.65 -10.73
C GLU A 236 7.05 32.13 -9.84
N PHE A 237 6.71 31.63 -8.67
CA PHE A 237 7.68 31.03 -7.76
C PHE A 237 7.15 29.76 -7.11
N ILE A 238 8.05 28.87 -6.74
CA ILE A 238 7.78 27.69 -5.90
C ILE A 238 8.37 27.96 -4.51
N LYS A 239 7.49 27.99 -3.50
CA LYS A 239 7.90 28.24 -2.12
C LYS A 239 8.64 27.02 -1.57
N LYS A 240 9.91 27.19 -1.17
CA LYS A 240 10.66 26.22 -0.37
C LYS A 240 10.76 26.73 1.08
N TRP A 241 10.42 25.86 2.05
CA TRP A 241 10.67 26.13 3.46
C TRP A 241 12.16 25.88 3.78
N SER A 242 12.84 26.86 4.45
CA SER A 242 14.14 26.61 5.06
C SER A 242 13.95 26.46 6.58
N LYS A 243 14.77 25.60 7.21
CA LYS A 243 14.80 25.42 8.67
C LYS A 243 15.29 26.67 9.42
N GLU A 244 15.84 27.65 8.71
CA GLU A 244 16.47 28.85 9.25
C GLU A 244 15.54 30.08 9.25
N GLY A 245 14.25 29.89 8.94
CA GLY A 245 13.25 30.98 8.98
C GLY A 245 13.28 31.92 7.78
N TYR A 246 14.10 31.64 6.77
CA TYR A 246 14.12 32.38 5.50
C TYR A 246 13.27 31.67 4.46
N TYR A 247 12.57 32.44 3.62
CA TYR A 247 11.89 31.91 2.45
C TYR A 247 12.89 31.89 1.28
N ARG A 248 13.17 30.70 0.76
CA ARG A 248 13.84 30.57 -0.55
C ARG A 248 12.76 30.45 -1.62
N PHE A 249 12.90 31.23 -2.66
CA PHE A 249 12.05 31.19 -3.83
C PHE A 249 12.85 30.56 -4.97
N THR A 250 12.26 29.64 -5.69
CA THR A 250 12.84 29.07 -6.90
C THR A 250 11.90 29.40 -8.04
N THR A 251 12.42 29.96 -9.12
CA THR A 251 11.62 30.13 -10.35
C THR A 251 11.30 28.75 -10.95
N PRO A 252 10.24 28.61 -11.76
CA PRO A 252 9.90 27.35 -12.43
C PRO A 252 11.06 26.78 -13.25
N ASP A 253 11.95 27.64 -13.76
CA ASP A 253 13.14 27.27 -14.57
C ASP A 253 14.34 26.83 -13.73
N GLY A 254 14.19 26.78 -12.39
CA GLY A 254 15.23 26.27 -11.49
C GLY A 254 16.35 27.26 -11.15
N ILE A 255 16.19 28.54 -11.46
CA ILE A 255 17.13 29.60 -11.06
C ILE A 255 16.88 29.91 -9.57
N GLU A 256 17.90 29.70 -8.71
CA GLU A 256 17.87 30.16 -7.32
C GLU A 256 18.32 31.63 -7.29
N GLU A 257 17.46 32.53 -6.89
CA GLU A 257 17.79 33.92 -6.52
C GLU A 257 17.73 34.11 -5.00
#